data_114bc93edd400fda4152ad4d6a53cbcf
#
_entry.id   114bc93edd400fda4152ad4d6a53cbcf
#
_cell.length_a   1.000
_cell.length_b   1.000
_cell.length_c   1.000
_cell.angle_alpha   90.00
_cell.angle_beta   90.00
_cell.angle_gamma   90.00
#
_symmetry.space_group_name_H-M   'P 1'
#
loop_
_entity.id
_entity.type
_entity.pdbx_description
1 polymer ?
#
loop_
_entity_poly.entity_id
_entity_poly.type
_entity_poly.pdbx_seq_one_letter_code
_entity_poly.pdbx_strand_id
1 'polypeptide(L)'
;DPTDLIHVMEEYVFGMNDKQVYKMTTGSGRSVYCSEYISFDISSITDQEEGVMASTSIMMLPLEGEYLVAVYGTMKPSYEEPLEEVTASILDNTY
;
A
#
# COMPACT_ATOMS: atom_id res chain seq x y z
N ASP A 1 -0.18 -15.35 -8.30
CA ASP A 1 0.23 -15.17 -6.90
C ASP A 1 0.13 -13.69 -6.55
N PRO A 2 -0.58 -13.34 -5.46
CA PRO A 2 -0.71 -11.93 -5.05
C PRO A 2 0.63 -11.23 -4.83
N THR A 3 1.63 -11.92 -4.30
CA THR A 3 2.96 -11.35 -4.08
C THR A 3 3.60 -10.89 -5.38
N ASP A 4 3.54 -11.72 -6.41
CA ASP A 4 4.11 -11.39 -7.72
C ASP A 4 3.38 -10.20 -8.34
N LEU A 5 2.07 -10.16 -8.20
CA LEU A 5 1.27 -9.07 -8.75
C LEU A 5 1.58 -7.74 -8.04
N ILE A 6 1.76 -7.77 -6.73
CA ILE A 6 2.16 -6.58 -5.97
C ILE A 6 3.53 -6.08 -6.45
N HIS A 7 4.48 -6.96 -6.68
CA HIS A 7 5.80 -6.56 -7.18
C HIS A 7 5.71 -5.92 -8.57
N VAL A 8 4.86 -6.44 -9.45
CA VAL A 8 4.63 -5.83 -10.76
C VAL A 8 4.06 -4.42 -10.60
N MET A 9 3.10 -4.25 -9.70
CA MET A 9 2.50 -2.94 -9.45
C MET A 9 3.48 -1.97 -8.80
N GLU A 10 4.32 -2.44 -7.87
CA GLU A 10 5.35 -1.60 -7.27
C GLU A 10 6.31 -1.06 -8.34
N GLU A 11 6.75 -1.92 -9.25
CA GLU A 11 7.63 -1.51 -10.32
C GLU A 11 6.97 -0.47 -11.24
N TYR A 12 5.70 -0.68 -11.56
CA TYR A 12 4.95 0.22 -12.44
C TYR A 12 4.69 1.58 -11.78
N VAL A 13 4.32 1.59 -10.50
CA VAL A 13 3.94 2.81 -9.79
C VAL A 13 5.15 3.53 -9.20
N PHE A 14 6.09 2.79 -8.63
CA PHE A 14 7.21 3.34 -7.85
C PHE A 14 8.56 3.18 -8.53
N GLY A 15 8.65 2.39 -9.61
CA GLY A 15 9.91 2.13 -10.28
C GLY A 15 10.82 1.16 -9.52
N MET A 16 10.29 0.41 -8.56
CA MET A 16 11.05 -0.58 -7.77
C MET A 16 10.15 -1.74 -7.38
N ASN A 17 10.76 -2.90 -7.13
CA ASN A 17 10.02 -4.10 -6.76
C ASN A 17 10.76 -4.95 -5.72
N ASP A 18 11.67 -4.33 -4.96
CA ASP A 18 12.54 -5.01 -4.00
C ASP A 18 11.98 -5.06 -2.57
N LYS A 19 10.79 -4.51 -2.35
CA LYS A 19 10.16 -4.50 -1.03
C LYS A 19 9.48 -5.83 -0.73
N GLN A 20 9.50 -6.22 0.53
CA GLN A 20 8.84 -7.44 0.95
C GLN A 20 7.33 -7.26 1.00
N VAL A 21 6.62 -8.35 0.76
CA VAL A 21 5.17 -8.40 0.85
C VAL A 21 4.81 -9.26 2.05
N TYR A 22 3.92 -8.76 2.88
CA TYR A 22 3.44 -9.49 4.05
C TYR A 22 1.92 -9.61 4.00
N LYS A 23 1.39 -10.55 4.80
CA LYS A 23 -0.03 -10.86 4.81
C LYS A 23 -0.67 -10.38 6.11
N MET A 24 -1.84 -9.77 6.00
CA MET A 24 -2.66 -9.37 7.14
C MET A 24 -4.04 -10.03 7.04
N THR A 25 -4.73 -10.11 8.16
CA THR A 25 -6.10 -10.60 8.22
C THR A 25 -7.03 -9.43 8.51
N THR A 26 -8.09 -9.31 7.71
CA THR A 26 -9.11 -8.27 7.90
C THR A 26 -10.07 -8.65 9.04
N GLY A 27 -10.93 -7.71 9.41
CA GLY A 27 -11.93 -7.94 10.45
C GLY A 27 -12.92 -9.06 10.13
N SER A 28 -13.18 -9.33 8.85
CA SER A 28 -14.05 -10.43 8.43
C SER A 28 -13.31 -11.76 8.23
N GLY A 29 -12.00 -11.79 8.48
CA GLY A 29 -11.19 -13.00 8.36
C GLY A 29 -10.56 -13.21 6.98
N ARG A 30 -10.62 -12.23 6.09
CA ARG A 30 -10.00 -12.33 4.77
C ARG A 30 -8.51 -12.00 4.87
N SER A 31 -7.72 -12.50 3.93
CA SER A 31 -6.30 -12.18 3.83
C SER A 31 -6.09 -11.03 2.85
N VAL A 32 -5.32 -10.03 3.26
CA VAL A 32 -4.83 -8.97 2.38
C VAL A 32 -3.31 -9.04 2.32
N TYR A 33 -2.75 -8.65 1.21
CA TYR A 33 -1.30 -8.64 0.97
C TYR A 33 -0.84 -7.20 0.83
N CYS A 34 0.20 -6.84 1.59
CA CYS A 34 0.69 -5.48 1.68
C CYS A 34 2.17 -5.43 1.35
N SER A 35 2.60 -4.42 0.60
CA SER A 35 4.01 -4.15 0.44
C SER A 35 4.52 -3.37 1.65
N GLU A 36 5.84 -3.43 1.90
CA GLU A 36 6.47 -2.54 2.87
C GLU A 36 6.36 -1.10 2.37
N TYR A 37 6.32 -0.16 3.32
CA TYR A 37 6.27 1.26 2.97
C TYR A 37 7.52 1.68 2.21
N ILE A 38 7.29 2.45 1.15
CA ILE A 38 8.33 3.05 0.33
C ILE A 38 8.31 4.55 0.62
N SER A 39 9.45 5.11 1.00
CA SER A 39 9.57 6.53 1.27
C SER A 39 10.18 7.24 0.07
N PHE A 40 9.58 8.35 -0.34
CA PHE A 40 10.13 9.15 -1.43
C PHE A 40 9.82 10.63 -1.21
N ASP A 41 10.63 11.47 -1.86
CA ASP A 41 10.53 12.92 -1.75
C ASP A 41 9.41 13.43 -2.67
N ILE A 42 8.43 14.13 -2.09
CA ILE A 42 7.30 14.69 -2.81
C ILE A 42 7.38 16.22 -2.94
N SER A 43 8.51 16.83 -2.59
CA SER A 43 8.65 18.27 -2.62
C SER A 43 8.39 18.86 -4.00
N SER A 44 8.76 18.16 -5.06
CA SER A 44 8.52 18.61 -6.44
C SER A 44 7.02 18.61 -6.82
N ILE A 45 6.21 17.79 -6.15
CA ILE A 45 4.78 17.69 -6.42
C ILE A 45 4.00 18.72 -5.59
N THR A 46 4.44 18.95 -4.36
CA THR A 46 3.72 19.80 -3.40
C THR A 46 4.18 21.25 -3.42
N ASP A 47 5.19 21.58 -4.23
CA ASP A 47 5.82 22.91 -4.29
C ASP A 47 6.31 23.40 -2.93
N GLN A 48 6.85 22.48 -2.14
CA GLN A 48 7.41 22.75 -0.81
C GLN A 48 8.92 22.61 -0.83
N GLU A 49 9.56 22.93 0.30
CA GLU A 49 10.99 22.79 0.46
C GLU A 49 11.45 21.34 0.31
N GLU A 50 12.69 21.13 -0.11
CA GLU A 50 13.28 19.82 -0.22
C GLU A 50 13.21 19.06 1.11
N GLY A 51 13.10 17.74 1.03
CA GLY A 51 13.05 16.88 2.21
C GLY A 51 11.67 16.54 2.71
N VAL A 52 10.63 16.95 1.97
CA VAL A 52 9.26 16.50 2.29
C VAL A 52 9.09 15.07 1.79
N MET A 53 8.97 14.14 2.73
CA MET A 53 8.90 12.72 2.43
C MET A 53 7.49 12.18 2.62
N ALA A 54 7.10 11.25 1.77
CA ALA A 54 5.87 10.49 1.92
C ALA A 54 6.20 9.01 2.01
N SER A 55 5.45 8.29 2.82
CA SER A 55 5.50 6.81 2.90
C SER A 55 4.29 6.27 2.16
N THR A 56 4.51 5.34 1.24
CA THR A 56 3.45 4.80 0.39
C THR A 56 3.51 3.28 0.36
N SER A 57 2.36 2.66 0.25
CA SER A 57 2.26 1.20 0.18
C SER A 57 1.14 0.79 -0.75
N ILE A 58 1.14 -0.48 -1.12
CA ILE A 58 0.09 -1.10 -1.94
C ILE A 58 -0.52 -2.22 -1.11
N MET A 59 -1.85 -2.28 -1.08
CA MET A 59 -2.58 -3.36 -0.42
C MET A 59 -3.48 -4.03 -1.45
N MET A 60 -3.55 -5.35 -1.40
CA MET A 60 -4.31 -6.15 -2.35
C MET A 60 -5.17 -7.17 -1.62
N LEU A 61 -6.44 -7.17 -1.90
CA LEU A 61 -7.39 -8.18 -1.41
C LEU A 61 -7.76 -9.09 -2.58
N PRO A 62 -7.29 -10.35 -2.59
CA PRO A 62 -7.70 -11.30 -3.61
C PRO A 62 -9.16 -11.72 -3.43
N LEU A 63 -9.89 -11.71 -4.52
CA LEU A 63 -11.26 -12.20 -4.60
C LEU A 63 -11.31 -13.32 -5.62
N GLU A 64 -12.45 -13.99 -5.74
CA GLU A 64 -12.63 -15.01 -6.75
C GLU A 64 -12.65 -14.35 -8.14
N GLY A 65 -11.62 -14.61 -8.93
CA GLY A 65 -11.53 -14.12 -10.30
C GLY A 65 -11.05 -12.67 -10.44
N GLU A 66 -10.77 -11.96 -9.33
CA GLU A 66 -10.31 -10.57 -9.41
C GLU A 66 -9.53 -10.15 -8.16
N TYR A 67 -9.00 -8.94 -8.19
CA TYR A 67 -8.27 -8.35 -7.07
C TYR A 67 -8.78 -6.93 -6.82
N LEU A 68 -8.98 -6.59 -5.53
CA LEU A 68 -9.13 -5.20 -5.13
C LEU A 68 -7.77 -4.67 -4.71
N VAL A 69 -7.41 -3.49 -5.20
CA VAL A 69 -6.10 -2.92 -4.94
C VAL A 69 -6.26 -1.49 -4.44
N ALA A 70 -5.50 -1.14 -3.42
CA ALA A 70 -5.41 0.21 -2.92
C ALA A 70 -3.95 0.65 -2.87
N VAL A 71 -3.69 1.88 -3.33
CA VAL A 71 -2.42 2.56 -3.12
C VAL A 71 -2.70 3.65 -2.10
N TYR A 72 -1.93 3.66 -1.04
CA TYR A 72 -2.17 4.59 0.07
C TYR A 72 -0.85 5.07 0.66
N GLY A 73 -0.90 6.20 1.33
CA GLY A 73 0.31 6.77 1.89
C GLY A 73 0.04 7.87 2.89
N THR A 74 1.08 8.30 3.56
CA THR A 74 1.03 9.37 4.54
C THR A 74 2.35 10.13 4.56
N MET A 75 2.28 11.41 4.92
CA MET A 75 3.45 12.24 5.16
C MET A 75 3.93 12.16 6.62
N LYS A 76 3.19 11.45 7.48
CA LYS A 76 3.52 11.31 8.90
C LYS A 76 3.69 9.83 9.25
N PRO A 77 4.92 9.40 9.59
CA PRO A 77 5.17 7.99 9.92
C PRO A 77 4.28 7.42 11.02
N SER A 78 3.85 8.26 11.96
CA SER A 78 2.96 7.81 13.05
C SER A 78 1.57 7.37 12.56
N TYR A 79 1.20 7.71 11.34
CA TYR A 79 -0.08 7.32 10.75
C TYR A 79 0.00 6.07 9.86
N GLU A 80 1.19 5.50 9.67
CA GLU A 80 1.35 4.34 8.80
C GLU A 80 0.50 3.15 9.27
N GLU A 81 0.59 2.79 10.54
CA GLU A 81 -0.16 1.66 11.09
C GLU A 81 -1.67 1.91 11.11
N PRO A 82 -2.19 3.05 11.62
CA PRO A 82 -3.62 3.32 11.53
C PRO A 82 -4.14 3.39 10.10
N LEU A 83 -3.38 3.94 9.18
CA LEU A 83 -3.76 4.03 7.78
C LEU A 83 -3.87 2.65 7.14
N GLU A 84 -2.95 1.76 7.48
CA GLU A 84 -2.98 0.37 7.01
C GLU A 84 -4.26 -0.34 7.47
N GLU A 85 -4.63 -0.18 8.73
CA GLU A 85 -5.86 -0.76 9.28
C GLU A 85 -7.11 -0.19 8.60
N VAL A 86 -7.15 1.13 8.38
CA VAL A 86 -8.27 1.78 7.70
C VAL A 86 -8.38 1.29 6.26
N THR A 87 -7.26 1.18 5.55
CA THR A 87 -7.24 0.71 4.17
C THR A 87 -7.74 -0.72 4.07
N ALA A 88 -7.30 -1.60 4.97
CA ALA A 88 -7.76 -2.98 5.03
C ALA A 88 -9.28 -3.03 5.27
N SER A 89 -9.80 -2.19 6.15
CA SER A 89 -11.23 -2.09 6.43
C SER A 89 -12.01 -1.63 5.20
N ILE A 90 -11.51 -0.66 4.46
CA ILE A 90 -12.16 -0.18 3.24
C ILE A 90 -12.25 -1.29 2.20
N LEU A 91 -11.15 -2.00 1.96
CA LEU A 91 -11.17 -3.11 1.02
C LEU A 91 -12.12 -4.22 1.47
N ASP A 92 -12.10 -4.55 2.75
CA ASP A 92 -12.93 -5.61 3.33
C ASP A 92 -14.43 -5.30 3.21
N ASN A 93 -14.79 -4.02 3.26
CA ASN A 93 -16.19 -3.58 3.20
C ASN A 93 -16.67 -3.22 1.80
N THR A 94 -15.81 -3.30 0.78
CA THR A 94 -16.19 -3.01 -0.59
C THR A 94 -16.99 -4.16 -1.22
N TYR A 95 -16.75 -5.37 -0.77
CA TYR A 95 -17.50 -6.57 -1.20
C TYR A 95 -17.97 -7.41 -0.04
#